data_d213fab17beca367bdb053f67a588d31
#
_entry.id   d213fab17beca367bdb053f67a588d31
#
_cell.length_a   1.000
_cell.length_b   1.000
_cell.length_c   1.000
_cell.angle_alpha   90.00
_cell.angle_beta   90.00
_cell.angle_gamma   90.00
#
_symmetry.space_group_name_H-M   'P 1'
#
loop_
_entity.id
_entity.type
_entity.pdbx_description
1 polymer ?
#
loop_
_entity_poly.entity_id
_entity_poly.type
_entity_poly.pdbx_seq_one_letter_code
_entity_poly.pdbx_strand_id
1 'polypeptide(L)'
;MKIQSVHIRNYRKLKNCHIDFGEKETVFVGANNSGKTSAISAIVWFLKNTDRFTLKEFTATNWASINKIGDKWLEHDSVDEALLSSHQWDNIVPSMDVWINVEDGEQYRVNHLIPSLSSWDGKKVGVRGQYEPKDVTKLYTVYKEAKMKAKTLEGTEEWKKAGSPELYPKNLCDFLGKGSNLREYFDVKYYIIDPTLDPDNEDEVQITPDNEIGNNPLDGLIKVDTILASRDFSDPEGQTDSDIDTLSKQFQQYYKSSDQEDEELTCEGLKLLGDIVTANKTYDEKLKKTFEVPVGELRSINYPGFQNPEIKIRSKIQIEEAIKHDSAVQFSIQGMEELVLPEKYNGLGYRNLISIYLKLIDFREKWLKALTDGENIEPIHIVFVEEPEAHLHAQAQQVFVKKAFEALCNNELIKKHPWLKTQLVLSTHSNHVVNELDLNCMRYFKRVIDDNDNKIPISKVVNLSSTFGKNEEETKKVLKDG
;
A
#
# COMPACT_ATOMS: atom_id res chain seq x y z
N MET A 1 6.49 15.95 11.21
CA MET A 1 5.14 15.29 11.26
C MET A 1 5.26 13.80 11.07
N LYS A 2 4.34 12.97 11.61
CA LYS A 2 4.25 11.51 11.40
C LYS A 2 2.81 11.03 11.54
N ILE A 3 2.47 9.94 10.86
CA ILE A 3 1.19 9.27 11.13
C ILE A 3 1.29 8.63 12.51
N GLN A 4 0.36 8.96 13.38
CA GLN A 4 0.28 8.42 14.74
C GLN A 4 -0.53 7.13 14.77
N SER A 5 -1.72 7.14 14.20
CA SER A 5 -2.61 6.00 14.14
C SER A 5 -3.60 6.11 13.00
N VAL A 6 -4.20 4.99 12.63
CA VAL A 6 -5.36 4.92 11.77
C VAL A 6 -6.46 4.10 12.43
N HIS A 7 -7.70 4.47 12.15
CA HIS A 7 -8.86 3.71 12.59
C HIS A 7 -9.69 3.30 11.38
N ILE A 8 -9.69 2.00 11.04
CA ILE A 8 -10.35 1.45 9.87
C ILE A 8 -11.68 0.84 10.30
N ARG A 9 -12.76 1.23 9.60
CA ARG A 9 -14.12 0.71 9.85
C ARG A 9 -14.73 0.15 8.57
N ASN A 10 -15.47 -0.93 8.73
CA ASN A 10 -16.33 -1.52 7.69
C ASN A 10 -15.63 -1.91 6.37
N TYR A 11 -14.33 -2.18 6.42
CA TYR A 11 -13.55 -2.58 5.25
C TYR A 11 -13.21 -4.08 5.28
N ARG A 12 -13.73 -4.85 4.35
CA ARG A 12 -13.55 -6.32 4.28
C ARG A 12 -13.83 -7.00 5.63
N LYS A 13 -12.79 -7.56 6.29
CA LYS A 13 -12.88 -8.18 7.62
C LYS A 13 -12.62 -7.21 8.77
N LEU A 14 -12.20 -5.99 8.45
CA LEU A 14 -11.89 -4.95 9.42
C LEU A 14 -13.17 -4.18 9.77
N LYS A 15 -13.94 -4.70 10.74
CA LYS A 15 -15.21 -4.07 11.15
C LYS A 15 -14.93 -2.79 11.94
N ASN A 16 -14.01 -2.88 12.91
CA ASN A 16 -13.56 -1.78 13.73
C ASN A 16 -12.14 -2.08 14.23
N CYS A 17 -11.13 -1.43 13.65
CA CYS A 17 -9.72 -1.74 13.90
C CYS A 17 -8.90 -0.46 14.06
N HIS A 18 -8.41 -0.23 15.28
CA HIS A 18 -7.44 0.81 15.57
C HIS A 18 -6.01 0.28 15.43
N ILE A 19 -5.15 1.01 14.74
CA ILE A 19 -3.77 0.63 14.45
C ILE A 19 -2.85 1.82 14.76
N ASP A 20 -2.02 1.69 15.78
CA ASP A 20 -0.98 2.67 16.08
C ASP A 20 0.25 2.45 15.21
N PHE A 21 0.89 3.52 14.78
CA PHE A 21 2.15 3.45 14.07
C PHE A 21 3.33 3.72 14.99
N GLY A 22 4.39 2.95 14.81
CA GLY A 22 5.69 3.20 15.43
C GLY A 22 6.35 4.45 14.83
N GLU A 23 7.35 4.97 15.54
CA GLU A 23 8.09 6.14 15.06
C GLU A 23 8.86 5.86 13.76
N LYS A 24 9.38 4.66 13.60
CA LYS A 24 10.19 4.21 12.47
C LYS A 24 9.55 3.06 11.75
N GLU A 25 9.25 2.00 12.50
CA GLU A 25 8.79 0.73 11.98
C GLU A 25 7.51 0.28 12.69
N THR A 26 6.62 -0.33 11.91
CA THR A 26 5.40 -0.98 12.41
C THR A 26 5.30 -2.34 11.76
N VAL A 27 5.06 -3.39 12.54
CA VAL A 27 4.99 -4.74 12.03
C VAL A 27 3.63 -5.36 12.30
N PHE A 28 2.93 -5.70 11.24
CA PHE A 28 1.67 -6.41 11.29
C PHE A 28 1.94 -7.90 11.36
N VAL A 29 1.68 -8.50 12.51
CA VAL A 29 1.89 -9.93 12.76
C VAL A 29 0.56 -10.66 12.93
N GLY A 30 0.51 -11.93 12.58
CA GLY A 30 -0.69 -12.76 12.73
C GLY A 30 -0.77 -13.84 11.68
N ALA A 31 -1.66 -14.79 11.89
CA ALA A 31 -1.88 -15.92 10.99
C ALA A 31 -2.31 -15.47 9.57
N ASN A 32 -2.18 -16.37 8.60
CA ASN A 32 -2.70 -16.12 7.25
C ASN A 32 -4.19 -15.80 7.30
N ASN A 33 -4.61 -14.86 6.45
CA ASN A 33 -6.01 -14.42 6.38
C ASN A 33 -6.54 -13.73 7.67
N SER A 34 -5.66 -13.22 8.54
CA SER A 34 -6.02 -12.46 9.76
C SER A 34 -6.41 -11.01 9.49
N GLY A 35 -6.20 -10.49 8.27
CA GLY A 35 -6.56 -9.13 7.88
C GLY A 35 -5.38 -8.17 7.67
N LYS A 36 -4.12 -8.62 7.78
CA LYS A 36 -2.92 -7.78 7.55
C LYS A 36 -2.93 -7.10 6.19
N THR A 37 -3.04 -7.88 5.10
CA THR A 37 -3.16 -7.36 3.73
C THR A 37 -4.38 -6.47 3.55
N SER A 38 -5.50 -6.79 4.21
CA SER A 38 -6.68 -5.93 4.17
C SER A 38 -6.44 -4.58 4.82
N ALA A 39 -5.69 -4.53 5.93
CA ALA A 39 -5.32 -3.26 6.57
C ALA A 39 -4.40 -2.42 5.68
N ILE A 40 -3.36 -3.02 5.10
CA ILE A 40 -2.48 -2.32 4.13
C ILE A 40 -3.30 -1.82 2.94
N SER A 41 -4.14 -2.67 2.35
CA SER A 41 -5.00 -2.28 1.22
C SER A 41 -5.92 -1.11 1.57
N ALA A 42 -6.55 -1.11 2.76
CA ALA A 42 -7.40 0.00 3.21
C ALA A 42 -6.60 1.29 3.34
N ILE A 43 -5.45 1.25 4.04
CA ILE A 43 -4.61 2.42 4.27
C ILE A 43 -4.13 3.01 2.94
N VAL A 44 -3.58 2.17 2.07
CA VAL A 44 -3.10 2.61 0.75
C VAL A 44 -4.23 3.20 -0.08
N TRP A 45 -5.41 2.56 -0.06
CA TRP A 45 -6.55 3.03 -0.83
C TRP A 45 -7.05 4.41 -0.36
N PHE A 46 -7.27 4.60 0.93
CA PHE A 46 -7.74 5.88 1.47
C PHE A 46 -6.71 7.00 1.36
N LEU A 47 -5.41 6.68 1.43
CA LEU A 47 -4.36 7.68 1.27
C LEU A 47 -4.14 8.08 -0.20
N LYS A 48 -4.27 7.15 -1.15
CA LYS A 48 -4.03 7.41 -2.59
C LYS A 48 -5.30 7.69 -3.40
N ASN A 49 -6.48 7.47 -2.82
CA ASN A 49 -7.79 7.57 -3.50
C ASN A 49 -7.79 6.87 -4.87
N THR A 50 -7.53 5.56 -4.89
CA THR A 50 -7.47 4.78 -6.13
C THR A 50 -8.85 4.27 -6.56
N ASP A 51 -9.21 4.40 -7.85
CA ASP A 51 -10.53 4.11 -8.43
C ASP A 51 -10.99 2.62 -8.43
N ARG A 52 -10.34 1.75 -7.68
CA ARG A 52 -10.57 0.29 -7.75
C ARG A 52 -11.49 -0.27 -6.67
N PHE A 53 -12.32 0.55 -6.05
CA PHE A 53 -13.24 0.08 -5.01
C PHE A 53 -14.42 -0.68 -5.58
N THR A 54 -14.77 -1.81 -4.97
CA THR A 54 -15.90 -2.66 -5.33
C THR A 54 -16.72 -3.01 -4.08
N LEU A 55 -17.91 -3.56 -4.23
CA LEU A 55 -18.74 -3.96 -3.10
C LEU A 55 -18.07 -5.03 -2.20
N LYS A 56 -17.07 -5.74 -2.73
CA LYS A 56 -16.30 -6.76 -1.97
C LYS A 56 -15.41 -6.16 -0.89
N GLU A 57 -15.10 -4.88 -0.98
CA GLU A 57 -14.35 -4.13 0.04
C GLU A 57 -15.22 -3.78 1.25
N PHE A 58 -16.55 -3.77 1.13
CA PHE A 58 -17.44 -3.61 2.28
C PHE A 58 -17.42 -4.86 3.18
N THR A 59 -17.53 -4.64 4.48
CA THR A 59 -17.66 -5.76 5.42
C THR A 59 -18.93 -6.57 5.14
N ALA A 60 -18.80 -7.88 5.02
CA ALA A 60 -19.90 -8.75 4.61
C ALA A 60 -21.13 -8.70 5.55
N THR A 61 -20.89 -8.43 6.85
CA THR A 61 -21.98 -8.24 7.82
C THR A 61 -22.89 -7.07 7.48
N ASN A 62 -22.38 -6.06 6.79
CA ASN A 62 -23.11 -4.83 6.45
C ASN A 62 -23.98 -4.98 5.19
N TRP A 63 -23.80 -6.02 4.39
CA TRP A 63 -24.62 -6.23 3.17
C TRP A 63 -26.09 -6.37 3.48
N ALA A 64 -26.45 -7.03 4.59
CA ALA A 64 -27.83 -7.11 5.04
C ALA A 64 -28.41 -5.72 5.39
N SER A 65 -27.61 -4.86 5.99
CA SER A 65 -28.01 -3.49 6.32
C SER A 65 -28.21 -2.63 5.06
N ILE A 66 -27.32 -2.76 4.08
CA ILE A 66 -27.46 -2.10 2.77
C ILE A 66 -28.77 -2.55 2.08
N ASN A 67 -29.05 -3.85 2.09
CA ASN A 67 -30.29 -4.37 1.49
C ASN A 67 -31.52 -3.86 2.22
N LYS A 68 -31.50 -3.76 3.56
CA LYS A 68 -32.59 -3.16 4.34
C LYS A 68 -32.87 -1.70 3.97
N ILE A 69 -31.83 -0.92 3.62
CA ILE A 69 -32.01 0.45 3.09
C ILE A 69 -32.80 0.38 1.77
N GLY A 70 -32.38 -0.50 0.85
CA GLY A 70 -33.07 -0.70 -0.42
C GLY A 70 -34.52 -1.16 -0.26
N ASP A 71 -34.80 -2.04 0.69
CA ASP A 71 -36.15 -2.53 0.98
C ASP A 71 -37.04 -1.39 1.51
N LYS A 72 -36.57 -0.60 2.46
CA LYS A 72 -37.28 0.59 2.96
C LYS A 72 -37.61 1.59 1.86
N TRP A 73 -36.70 1.79 0.90
CA TRP A 73 -36.94 2.67 -0.24
C TRP A 73 -38.05 2.16 -1.17
N LEU A 74 -38.33 0.86 -1.19
CA LEU A 74 -39.38 0.27 -2.02
C LEU A 74 -40.73 0.18 -1.31
N GLU A 75 -40.77 0.26 0.02
CA GLU A 75 -42.00 0.22 0.82
C GLU A 75 -42.78 1.53 0.80
N HIS A 76 -42.09 2.65 0.54
CA HIS A 76 -42.68 4.00 0.58
C HIS A 76 -42.85 4.59 -0.82
N ASP A 77 -44.09 4.97 -1.18
CA ASP A 77 -44.40 5.63 -2.45
C ASP A 77 -43.97 7.11 -2.48
N SER A 78 -43.97 7.79 -1.32
CA SER A 78 -43.46 9.13 -1.14
C SER A 78 -42.21 9.10 -0.26
N VAL A 79 -41.17 9.78 -0.68
CA VAL A 79 -39.87 9.78 0.01
C VAL A 79 -39.90 10.81 1.13
N ASP A 80 -39.81 10.32 2.37
CA ASP A 80 -39.48 11.18 3.51
C ASP A 80 -38.00 11.57 3.45
N GLU A 81 -37.67 12.82 3.74
CA GLU A 81 -36.26 13.31 3.82
C GLU A 81 -35.41 12.41 4.75
N ALA A 82 -36.02 11.86 5.79
CA ALA A 82 -35.36 10.93 6.71
C ALA A 82 -34.88 9.63 6.02
N LEU A 83 -35.56 9.14 4.99
CA LEU A 83 -35.20 7.95 4.21
C LEU A 83 -34.08 8.23 3.19
N LEU A 84 -33.79 9.49 2.90
CA LEU A 84 -32.73 9.95 2.00
C LEU A 84 -31.55 10.54 2.77
N SER A 85 -31.55 10.46 4.09
CA SER A 85 -30.44 10.95 4.93
C SER A 85 -29.16 10.14 4.65
N SER A 86 -28.05 10.83 4.45
CA SER A 86 -26.72 10.23 4.38
C SER A 86 -26.35 9.48 5.66
N HIS A 87 -26.88 9.91 6.82
CA HIS A 87 -26.63 9.27 8.13
C HIS A 87 -27.01 7.79 8.21
N GLN A 88 -27.89 7.30 7.31
CA GLN A 88 -28.19 5.86 7.25
C GLN A 88 -26.98 5.01 6.84
N TRP A 89 -25.97 5.63 6.24
CA TRP A 89 -24.79 4.96 5.72
C TRP A 89 -23.60 5.02 6.70
N ASP A 90 -23.60 5.91 7.68
CA ASP A 90 -22.43 6.23 8.54
C ASP A 90 -21.76 5.01 9.18
N ASN A 91 -22.55 4.06 9.69
CA ASN A 91 -22.02 2.85 10.33
C ASN A 91 -21.94 1.63 9.40
N ILE A 92 -22.21 1.80 8.11
CA ILE A 92 -22.30 0.72 7.13
C ILE A 92 -21.17 0.78 6.11
N VAL A 93 -20.80 1.98 5.71
CA VAL A 93 -19.79 2.22 4.66
C VAL A 93 -18.37 2.11 5.19
N PRO A 94 -17.41 1.73 4.32
CA PRO A 94 -16.00 1.78 4.68
C PRO A 94 -15.54 3.19 5.00
N SER A 95 -14.83 3.34 6.11
CA SER A 95 -14.21 4.60 6.50
C SER A 95 -12.85 4.38 7.15
N MET A 96 -12.01 5.40 7.11
CA MET A 96 -10.72 5.42 7.78
C MET A 96 -10.44 6.79 8.37
N ASP A 97 -10.12 6.82 9.66
CA ASP A 97 -9.56 7.98 10.29
C ASP A 97 -8.04 7.92 10.24
N VAL A 98 -7.40 9.02 9.91
CA VAL A 98 -5.95 9.18 9.92
C VAL A 98 -5.59 10.26 10.93
N TRP A 99 -4.79 9.90 11.90
CA TRP A 99 -4.29 10.81 12.91
C TRP A 99 -2.82 11.12 12.66
N ILE A 100 -2.49 12.41 12.53
CA ILE A 100 -1.14 12.88 12.26
C ILE A 100 -0.67 13.67 13.47
N ASN A 101 0.51 13.33 13.97
CA ASN A 101 1.22 14.08 14.98
C ASN A 101 2.06 15.17 14.29
N VAL A 102 1.89 16.41 14.73
CA VAL A 102 2.54 17.61 14.17
C VAL A 102 3.65 18.04 15.12
N GLU A 103 4.85 18.24 14.61
CA GLU A 103 5.98 18.73 15.39
C GLU A 103 6.01 20.28 15.39
N ASP A 104 6.70 20.86 16.37
CA ASP A 104 6.82 22.31 16.48
C ASP A 104 7.44 22.94 15.22
N GLY A 105 6.80 23.98 14.71
CA GLY A 105 7.23 24.68 13.49
C GLY A 105 6.67 24.09 12.19
N GLU A 106 5.89 22.99 12.23
CA GLU A 106 5.27 22.37 11.04
C GLU A 106 3.77 22.67 10.89
N GLN A 107 3.19 23.43 11.82
CA GLN A 107 1.74 23.72 11.86
C GLN A 107 1.21 24.34 10.56
N TYR A 108 2.05 25.11 9.87
CA TYR A 108 1.67 25.77 8.61
C TYR A 108 1.34 24.78 7.49
N ARG A 109 1.85 23.55 7.56
CA ARG A 109 1.60 22.50 6.56
C ARG A 109 0.21 21.87 6.71
N VAL A 110 -0.35 21.92 7.91
CA VAL A 110 -1.64 21.30 8.28
C VAL A 110 -2.72 22.32 8.63
N ASN A 111 -2.53 23.60 8.30
CA ASN A 111 -3.47 24.66 8.64
C ASN A 111 -4.90 24.39 8.12
N HIS A 112 -5.01 23.73 6.98
CA HIS A 112 -6.28 23.34 6.37
C HIS A 112 -6.96 22.13 7.08
N LEU A 113 -6.29 21.48 8.02
CA LEU A 113 -6.81 20.35 8.82
C LEU A 113 -7.17 20.75 10.24
N ILE A 114 -7.04 22.03 10.60
CA ILE A 114 -7.29 22.51 11.95
C ILE A 114 -8.77 22.91 12.05
N PRO A 115 -9.58 22.21 12.88
CA PRO A 115 -11.01 22.51 12.99
C PRO A 115 -11.27 23.87 13.65
N SER A 116 -10.47 24.24 14.63
CA SER A 116 -10.55 25.51 15.34
C SER A 116 -9.19 25.92 15.90
N LEU A 117 -8.72 27.10 15.51
CA LEU A 117 -7.45 27.65 16.00
C LEU A 117 -7.48 27.98 17.51
N SER A 118 -8.66 28.19 18.09
CA SER A 118 -8.82 28.56 19.51
C SER A 118 -8.75 27.35 20.45
N SER A 119 -9.08 26.15 19.98
CA SER A 119 -9.13 24.93 20.79
C SER A 119 -8.02 23.93 20.46
N TRP A 120 -7.31 24.12 19.35
CA TRP A 120 -6.27 23.21 18.92
C TRP A 120 -4.99 23.35 19.76
N ASP A 121 -4.48 22.23 20.25
CA ASP A 121 -3.26 22.16 21.08
C ASP A 121 -1.93 22.28 20.30
N GLY A 122 -2.01 22.36 18.96
CA GLY A 122 -0.85 22.46 18.08
C GLY A 122 -0.13 21.14 17.78
N LYS A 123 -0.63 20.00 18.25
CA LYS A 123 0.10 18.71 18.21
C LYS A 123 -0.51 17.64 17.34
N LYS A 124 -1.83 17.59 17.21
CA LYS A 124 -2.52 16.48 16.54
C LYS A 124 -3.58 17.01 15.60
N VAL A 125 -3.70 16.42 14.41
CA VAL A 125 -4.79 16.64 13.46
C VAL A 125 -5.37 15.31 13.03
N GLY A 126 -6.68 15.29 12.72
CA GLY A 126 -7.39 14.09 12.29
C GLY A 126 -8.20 14.33 11.04
N VAL A 127 -8.20 13.34 10.14
CA VAL A 127 -8.97 13.33 8.89
C VAL A 127 -9.70 12.01 8.79
N ARG A 128 -11.01 12.04 8.52
CA ARG A 128 -11.79 10.86 8.13
C ARG A 128 -12.03 10.87 6.64
N GLY A 129 -11.61 9.80 5.96
CA GLY A 129 -12.09 9.46 4.64
C GLY A 129 -13.24 8.46 4.76
N GLN A 130 -14.39 8.73 4.15
CA GLN A 130 -15.56 7.88 4.18
C GLN A 130 -16.05 7.62 2.75
N TYR A 131 -16.24 6.34 2.39
CA TYR A 131 -16.72 5.98 1.06
C TYR A 131 -18.23 5.90 1.07
N GLU A 132 -18.91 6.96 0.66
CA GLU A 132 -20.34 7.14 0.83
C GLU A 132 -21.06 7.55 -0.47
N PRO A 133 -22.40 7.50 -0.52
CA PRO A 133 -23.14 7.96 -1.69
C PRO A 133 -22.88 9.43 -2.00
N LYS A 134 -22.61 9.75 -3.28
CA LYS A 134 -22.48 11.12 -3.79
C LYS A 134 -23.79 11.88 -3.65
N ASP A 135 -24.90 11.21 -4.00
CA ASP A 135 -26.26 11.72 -3.95
C ASP A 135 -27.20 10.55 -3.69
N VAL A 136 -27.75 10.51 -2.47
CA VAL A 136 -28.68 9.45 -2.04
C VAL A 136 -29.98 9.50 -2.83
N THR A 137 -30.46 10.70 -3.19
CA THR A 137 -31.70 10.88 -3.97
C THR A 137 -31.58 10.31 -5.36
N LYS A 138 -30.45 10.57 -6.02
CA LYS A 138 -30.16 10.03 -7.34
C LYS A 138 -30.04 8.49 -7.29
N LEU A 139 -29.31 7.96 -6.31
CA LEU A 139 -29.16 6.53 -6.12
C LEU A 139 -30.52 5.85 -5.90
N TYR A 140 -31.36 6.42 -5.03
CA TYR A 140 -32.73 5.95 -4.77
C TYR A 140 -33.55 5.89 -6.07
N THR A 141 -33.58 7.00 -6.82
CA THR A 141 -34.40 7.10 -8.05
C THR A 141 -34.02 6.03 -9.04
N VAL A 142 -32.72 5.88 -9.34
CA VAL A 142 -32.25 4.91 -10.34
C VAL A 142 -32.46 3.47 -9.86
N TYR A 143 -32.22 3.18 -8.57
CA TYR A 143 -32.49 1.86 -8.02
C TYR A 143 -33.96 1.51 -8.07
N LYS A 144 -34.87 2.45 -7.69
CA LYS A 144 -36.33 2.24 -7.74
C LYS A 144 -36.80 1.97 -9.16
N GLU A 145 -36.34 2.76 -10.14
CA GLU A 145 -36.63 2.52 -11.55
C GLU A 145 -36.17 1.14 -12.03
N ALA A 146 -34.96 0.73 -11.68
CA ALA A 146 -34.43 -0.57 -12.06
C ALA A 146 -35.28 -1.71 -11.45
N LYS A 147 -35.68 -1.57 -10.19
CA LYS A 147 -36.58 -2.54 -9.52
C LYS A 147 -37.99 -2.58 -10.13
N MET A 148 -38.56 -1.42 -10.47
CA MET A 148 -39.87 -1.38 -11.12
C MET A 148 -39.82 -2.05 -12.50
N LYS A 149 -38.78 -1.81 -13.31
CA LYS A 149 -38.59 -2.51 -14.60
C LYS A 149 -38.50 -4.04 -14.41
N ALA A 150 -37.76 -4.50 -13.41
CA ALA A 150 -37.69 -5.93 -13.09
C ALA A 150 -39.09 -6.48 -12.70
N LYS A 151 -39.82 -5.78 -11.83
CA LYS A 151 -41.15 -6.17 -11.37
C LYS A 151 -42.22 -6.22 -12.50
N THR A 152 -42.13 -5.35 -13.50
CA THR A 152 -43.01 -5.37 -14.67
C THR A 152 -42.77 -6.57 -15.59
N LEU A 153 -41.58 -7.11 -15.61
CA LEU A 153 -41.25 -8.34 -16.36
C LEU A 153 -41.60 -9.60 -15.59
N GLU A 154 -41.63 -9.54 -14.28
CA GLU A 154 -41.96 -10.64 -13.40
C GLU A 154 -43.41 -11.05 -13.59
N GLY A 155 -43.64 -12.34 -13.82
CA GLY A 155 -44.99 -12.87 -14.04
C GLY A 155 -45.49 -12.80 -15.48
N THR A 156 -44.77 -12.22 -16.44
CA THR A 156 -45.12 -12.24 -17.87
C THR A 156 -45.01 -13.68 -18.43
N GLU A 157 -45.76 -13.95 -19.51
CA GLU A 157 -45.67 -15.26 -20.19
C GLU A 157 -44.25 -15.54 -20.74
N GLU A 158 -43.54 -14.50 -21.17
CA GLU A 158 -42.16 -14.61 -21.65
C GLU A 158 -41.19 -14.97 -20.53
N TRP A 159 -41.37 -14.38 -19.34
CA TRP A 159 -40.55 -14.68 -18.17
C TRP A 159 -40.77 -16.13 -17.70
N LYS A 160 -42.03 -16.62 -17.70
CA LYS A 160 -42.38 -18.01 -17.40
C LYS A 160 -41.80 -18.99 -18.41
N LYS A 161 -41.87 -18.67 -19.72
CA LYS A 161 -41.27 -19.46 -20.81
C LYS A 161 -39.76 -19.53 -20.72
N ALA A 162 -39.10 -18.49 -20.18
CA ALA A 162 -37.66 -18.45 -19.94
C ALA A 162 -37.22 -19.22 -18.69
N GLY A 163 -38.15 -19.93 -17.98
CA GLY A 163 -37.82 -20.68 -16.78
C GLY A 163 -37.82 -19.86 -15.50
N SER A 164 -38.49 -18.72 -15.49
CA SER A 164 -38.62 -17.82 -14.33
C SER A 164 -37.25 -17.41 -13.72
N PRO A 165 -36.30 -16.88 -14.51
CA PRO A 165 -34.99 -16.49 -14.00
C PRO A 165 -35.11 -15.38 -12.97
N GLU A 166 -34.17 -15.33 -12.04
CA GLU A 166 -34.06 -14.19 -11.12
C GLU A 166 -33.76 -12.91 -11.89
N LEU A 167 -34.59 -11.90 -11.71
CA LEU A 167 -34.45 -10.62 -12.41
C LEU A 167 -33.52 -9.66 -11.67
N TYR A 168 -32.71 -8.96 -12.42
CA TYR A 168 -31.81 -7.92 -11.91
C TYR A 168 -32.54 -6.58 -11.79
N PRO A 169 -32.30 -5.83 -10.68
CA PRO A 169 -31.53 -6.17 -9.48
C PRO A 169 -32.36 -6.98 -8.47
N LYS A 170 -31.76 -7.98 -7.80
CA LYS A 170 -32.43 -8.72 -6.70
C LYS A 170 -32.64 -7.82 -5.49
N ASN A 171 -31.61 -7.07 -5.12
CA ASN A 171 -31.58 -6.16 -3.98
C ASN A 171 -30.57 -5.02 -4.24
N LEU A 172 -30.38 -4.11 -3.28
CA LEU A 172 -29.51 -2.95 -3.44
C LEU A 172 -28.03 -3.35 -3.60
N CYS A 173 -27.56 -4.38 -2.89
CA CYS A 173 -26.19 -4.89 -3.06
C CYS A 173 -25.97 -5.45 -4.48
N ASP A 174 -26.96 -6.18 -5.05
CA ASP A 174 -26.88 -6.69 -6.41
C ASP A 174 -26.82 -5.53 -7.44
N PHE A 175 -27.61 -4.47 -7.19
CA PHE A 175 -27.57 -3.25 -8.00
C PHE A 175 -26.19 -2.57 -7.96
N LEU A 176 -25.65 -2.36 -6.77
CA LEU A 176 -24.35 -1.71 -6.57
C LEU A 176 -23.17 -2.56 -7.07
N GLY A 177 -23.28 -3.88 -6.98
CA GLY A 177 -22.23 -4.82 -7.39
C GLY A 177 -22.07 -4.97 -8.89
N LYS A 178 -23.02 -4.48 -9.72
CA LYS A 178 -23.00 -4.68 -11.16
C LYS A 178 -22.19 -3.60 -11.88
N GLY A 179 -21.20 -4.03 -12.66
CA GLY A 179 -20.39 -3.13 -13.51
C GLY A 179 -19.69 -2.03 -12.73
N SER A 180 -19.95 -0.78 -13.11
CA SER A 180 -19.38 0.41 -12.47
C SER A 180 -20.35 1.13 -11.52
N ASN A 181 -21.52 0.57 -11.23
CA ASN A 181 -22.58 1.26 -10.47
C ASN A 181 -22.07 1.81 -9.13
N LEU A 182 -21.30 1.01 -8.36
CA LEU A 182 -20.78 1.49 -7.08
C LEU A 182 -19.97 2.77 -7.25
N ARG A 183 -19.08 2.83 -8.23
CA ARG A 183 -18.22 4.00 -8.50
C ARG A 183 -19.00 5.19 -9.07
N GLU A 184 -20.08 4.92 -9.78
CA GLU A 184 -20.93 5.98 -10.31
C GLU A 184 -21.66 6.73 -9.20
N TYR A 185 -22.15 6.00 -8.19
CA TYR A 185 -22.99 6.55 -7.13
C TYR A 185 -22.25 6.81 -5.81
N PHE A 186 -21.04 6.31 -5.61
CA PHE A 186 -20.25 6.49 -4.39
C PHE A 186 -18.94 7.19 -4.68
N ASP A 187 -18.42 7.90 -3.65
CA ASP A 187 -17.10 8.52 -3.68
C ASP A 187 -16.53 8.60 -2.26
N VAL A 188 -15.23 8.91 -2.17
CA VAL A 188 -14.63 9.24 -0.87
C VAL A 188 -14.91 10.69 -0.56
N LYS A 189 -15.55 10.93 0.58
CA LYS A 189 -15.63 12.26 1.16
C LYS A 189 -14.70 12.34 2.36
N TYR A 190 -14.11 13.51 2.55
CA TYR A 190 -13.17 13.76 3.62
C TYR A 190 -13.74 14.76 4.62
N TYR A 191 -13.49 14.48 5.89
CA TYR A 191 -13.98 15.26 7.02
C TYR A 191 -12.84 15.54 7.99
N ILE A 192 -12.77 16.77 8.52
CA ILE A 192 -11.87 17.10 9.63
C ILE A 192 -12.45 16.53 10.91
N ILE A 193 -11.62 15.88 11.70
CA ILE A 193 -11.98 15.35 13.01
C ILE A 193 -11.40 16.26 14.08
N ASP A 194 -12.20 16.57 15.11
CA ASP A 194 -11.72 17.32 16.26
C ASP A 194 -10.72 16.47 17.06
N PRO A 195 -9.46 16.92 17.21
CA PRO A 195 -8.41 16.16 17.88
C PRO A 195 -8.60 16.04 19.40
N THR A 196 -9.56 16.75 19.98
CA THR A 196 -9.90 16.65 21.41
C THR A 196 -10.79 15.45 21.71
N LEU A 197 -11.41 14.87 20.66
CA LEU A 197 -12.27 13.68 20.79
C LEU A 197 -11.43 12.40 20.92
N ASP A 198 -11.92 11.47 21.71
CA ASP A 198 -11.27 10.16 21.87
C ASP A 198 -11.50 9.33 20.60
N PRO A 199 -10.41 8.91 19.89
CA PRO A 199 -10.55 8.08 18.69
C PRO A 199 -11.18 6.71 18.98
N ASP A 200 -11.14 6.23 20.21
CA ASP A 200 -11.71 4.93 20.61
C ASP A 200 -13.18 5.05 21.06
N ASN A 201 -13.70 6.27 21.22
CA ASN A 201 -15.09 6.50 21.57
C ASN A 201 -15.93 6.80 20.32
N GLU A 202 -16.60 5.78 19.79
CA GLU A 202 -17.40 5.86 18.56
C GLU A 202 -18.56 6.87 18.66
N ASP A 203 -19.08 7.09 19.86
CA ASP A 203 -20.23 7.99 20.10
C ASP A 203 -19.83 9.48 20.06
N GLU A 204 -18.56 9.80 20.24
CA GLU A 204 -18.07 11.19 20.29
C GLU A 204 -17.68 11.74 18.91
N VAL A 205 -17.33 10.87 17.96
CA VAL A 205 -16.89 11.31 16.62
C VAL A 205 -18.10 11.48 15.70
N GLN A 206 -18.87 12.52 15.92
CA GLN A 206 -19.92 12.91 14.96
C GLN A 206 -19.29 13.64 13.77
N ILE A 207 -19.53 13.11 12.57
CA ILE A 207 -19.20 13.80 11.34
C ILE A 207 -20.33 14.77 11.04
N THR A 208 -20.02 16.04 10.95
CA THR A 208 -20.97 17.05 10.49
C THR A 208 -20.65 17.45 9.05
N PRO A 209 -21.66 17.75 8.22
CA PRO A 209 -21.42 18.23 6.85
C PRO A 209 -20.52 19.46 6.78
N ASP A 210 -20.51 20.28 7.83
CA ASP A 210 -19.68 21.48 7.93
C ASP A 210 -18.18 21.20 8.00
N ASN A 211 -17.79 19.95 8.29
CA ASN A 211 -16.39 19.51 8.33
C ASN A 211 -15.95 18.82 7.03
N GLU A 212 -16.80 18.78 5.98
CA GLU A 212 -16.46 18.18 4.70
C GLU A 212 -15.43 19.03 3.94
N ILE A 213 -14.39 18.35 3.40
CA ILE A 213 -13.37 18.95 2.55
C ILE A 213 -13.50 18.35 1.15
N GLY A 214 -13.58 19.19 0.12
CA GLY A 214 -13.89 18.73 -1.24
C GLY A 214 -12.85 17.81 -1.89
N ASN A 215 -11.56 17.96 -1.58
CA ASN A 215 -10.46 17.16 -2.13
C ASN A 215 -9.78 16.35 -1.04
N ASN A 216 -8.96 15.36 -1.43
CA ASN A 216 -8.15 14.61 -0.47
C ASN A 216 -7.18 15.56 0.28
N PRO A 217 -7.42 15.85 1.56
CA PRO A 217 -6.63 16.83 2.29
C PRO A 217 -5.24 16.29 2.70
N LEU A 218 -4.99 15.01 2.46
CA LEU A 218 -3.71 14.34 2.72
C LEU A 218 -2.76 14.39 1.51
N ASP A 219 -3.26 14.83 0.35
CA ASP A 219 -2.44 15.05 -0.84
C ASP A 219 -1.36 16.11 -0.55
N GLY A 220 -0.13 15.84 -0.96
CA GLY A 220 1.03 16.69 -0.66
C GLY A 220 1.55 16.60 0.78
N LEU A 221 0.90 15.82 1.67
CA LEU A 221 1.39 15.56 3.02
C LEU A 221 2.03 14.16 3.15
N ILE A 222 1.49 13.15 2.44
CA ILE A 222 1.89 11.75 2.64
C ILE A 222 2.23 11.12 1.29
N LYS A 223 3.49 10.74 1.13
CA LYS A 223 3.94 9.84 0.05
C LYS A 223 3.76 8.41 0.48
N VAL A 224 3.11 7.60 -0.37
CA VAL A 224 2.85 6.19 -0.10
C VAL A 224 3.48 5.32 -1.17
N ASP A 225 4.34 4.40 -0.78
CA ASP A 225 4.91 3.38 -1.65
C ASP A 225 4.65 1.97 -1.13
N THR A 226 4.54 0.98 -2.03
CA THR A 226 4.13 -0.38 -1.67
C THR A 226 4.91 -1.44 -2.42
N ILE A 227 5.34 -2.48 -1.70
CA ILE A 227 5.82 -3.75 -2.24
C ILE A 227 4.84 -4.84 -1.82
N LEU A 228 4.14 -5.44 -2.79
CA LEU A 228 3.10 -6.46 -2.54
C LEU A 228 3.66 -7.87 -2.72
N ALA A 229 3.25 -8.82 -1.86
CA ALA A 229 3.74 -10.19 -1.84
C ALA A 229 3.49 -11.00 -3.12
N SER A 230 2.42 -10.70 -3.85
CA SER A 230 1.90 -11.61 -4.89
C SER A 230 2.19 -11.23 -6.33
N ARG A 231 2.86 -10.10 -6.58
CA ARG A 231 2.99 -9.58 -7.97
C ARG A 231 4.41 -9.38 -8.47
N ASP A 232 5.40 -9.39 -7.58
CA ASP A 232 6.76 -9.02 -7.93
C ASP A 232 7.74 -10.19 -8.04
N PHE A 233 7.28 -11.41 -7.73
CA PHE A 233 8.14 -12.60 -7.66
C PHE A 233 7.44 -13.81 -8.28
N SER A 234 7.15 -13.77 -9.60
CA SER A 234 6.61 -14.91 -10.29
C SER A 234 7.70 -15.96 -10.55
N ASP A 235 7.30 -17.23 -10.38
CA ASP A 235 8.14 -18.41 -10.55
C ASP A 235 8.64 -18.53 -11.99
N PRO A 236 9.93 -18.79 -12.25
CA PRO A 236 10.48 -18.81 -13.62
C PRO A 236 10.06 -20.01 -14.46
N GLU A 237 9.36 -21.02 -13.91
CA GLU A 237 9.03 -22.25 -14.63
C GLU A 237 7.65 -22.25 -15.33
N GLY A 238 6.87 -21.20 -15.26
CA GLY A 238 5.46 -21.32 -15.64
C GLY A 238 4.81 -20.31 -16.54
N GLN A 239 5.44 -19.27 -17.09
CA GLN A 239 4.76 -18.46 -18.14
C GLN A 239 5.66 -17.38 -18.78
N THR A 240 5.55 -17.25 -20.09
CA THR A 240 5.85 -16.14 -21.01
C THR A 240 6.75 -14.99 -20.52
N ASP A 241 7.79 -14.73 -21.28
CA ASP A 241 8.87 -13.74 -21.17
C ASP A 241 8.51 -12.27 -20.81
N SER A 242 7.29 -11.97 -20.41
CA SER A 242 6.83 -10.59 -20.25
C SER A 242 6.68 -10.07 -18.82
N ASP A 243 6.70 -10.93 -17.76
CA ASP A 243 6.28 -10.50 -16.43
C ASP A 243 7.30 -10.66 -15.29
N ILE A 244 8.52 -11.11 -15.59
CA ILE A 244 9.58 -11.22 -14.58
C ILE A 244 10.46 -9.97 -14.66
N ASP A 245 10.31 -9.07 -13.71
CA ASP A 245 11.29 -8.01 -13.50
C ASP A 245 12.60 -8.61 -12.95
N THR A 246 13.46 -9.01 -13.87
CA THR A 246 14.83 -9.39 -13.51
C THR A 246 15.53 -8.20 -12.85
N LEU A 247 16.55 -8.46 -12.01
CA LEU A 247 17.36 -7.36 -11.46
C LEU A 247 17.88 -6.47 -12.58
N SER A 248 18.24 -7.03 -13.71
CA SER A 248 18.65 -6.31 -14.91
C SER A 248 17.56 -5.36 -15.42
N LYS A 249 16.30 -5.78 -15.47
CA LYS A 249 15.16 -4.90 -15.82
C LYS A 249 14.93 -3.81 -14.79
N GLN A 250 15.04 -4.12 -13.50
CA GLN A 250 14.88 -3.12 -12.43
C GLN A 250 15.99 -2.05 -12.50
N PHE A 251 17.23 -2.45 -12.72
CA PHE A 251 18.34 -1.53 -13.00
C PHE A 251 18.12 -0.74 -14.28
N GLN A 252 17.57 -1.34 -15.30
CA GLN A 252 17.23 -0.68 -16.57
C GLN A 252 16.07 0.31 -16.40
N GLN A 253 15.04 -0.01 -15.64
CA GLN A 253 13.94 0.92 -15.32
C GLN A 253 14.45 2.11 -14.51
N TYR A 254 15.31 1.87 -13.52
CA TYR A 254 15.97 2.92 -12.77
C TYR A 254 16.80 3.84 -13.68
N TYR A 255 17.42 3.27 -14.73
CA TYR A 255 18.22 4.02 -15.71
C TYR A 255 17.35 4.72 -16.78
N LYS A 256 16.29 4.06 -17.30
CA LYS A 256 15.40 4.63 -18.32
C LYS A 256 14.63 5.86 -17.86
N SER A 257 14.56 6.10 -16.56
CA SER A 257 14.06 7.37 -16.04
C SER A 257 15.00 8.54 -16.34
N SER A 258 16.13 8.32 -17.04
CA SER A 258 17.15 9.33 -17.31
C SER A 258 17.65 9.47 -18.75
N ASP A 259 17.29 8.69 -19.82
CA ASP A 259 17.51 9.11 -21.24
C ASP A 259 17.19 8.06 -22.36
N GLN A 260 16.91 8.56 -23.58
CA GLN A 260 16.41 7.96 -24.85
C GLN A 260 17.52 7.87 -25.96
N GLU A 261 17.45 7.24 -27.05
CA GLU A 261 16.87 6.59 -28.25
C GLU A 261 17.84 6.50 -29.48
N ASP A 262 17.80 5.40 -30.21
CA ASP A 262 18.04 4.86 -31.59
C ASP A 262 19.10 5.35 -32.63
N GLU A 263 19.80 4.37 -33.37
CA GLU A 263 19.87 4.15 -34.85
C GLU A 263 20.91 3.12 -35.38
N GLU A 264 20.77 2.62 -36.66
CA GLU A 264 21.32 1.43 -37.34
C GLU A 264 22.68 1.54 -38.11
N LEU A 265 23.34 0.38 -38.51
CA LEU A 265 24.74 0.19 -38.95
C LEU A 265 24.99 0.01 -40.48
N THR A 266 26.00 0.72 -41.02
CA THR A 266 26.68 0.48 -42.33
C THR A 266 28.21 0.46 -42.19
N CYS A 267 29.02 0.44 -43.26
CA CYS A 267 30.50 0.35 -43.24
C CYS A 267 31.21 1.43 -42.37
N GLU A 268 30.53 2.48 -42.01
CA GLU A 268 30.90 3.40 -40.94
C GLU A 268 30.81 2.76 -39.55
N GLY A 269 30.07 1.64 -39.43
CA GLY A 269 29.87 0.86 -38.22
C GLY A 269 31.13 0.26 -37.58
N LEU A 270 32.22 0.08 -38.31
CA LEU A 270 33.49 -0.32 -37.70
C LEU A 270 34.20 0.81 -36.97
N LYS A 271 34.04 2.05 -37.39
CA LYS A 271 34.43 3.23 -36.63
C LYS A 271 33.51 3.40 -35.41
N LEU A 272 32.21 3.21 -35.64
CA LEU A 272 31.21 3.23 -34.59
C LEU A 272 31.47 2.13 -33.54
N LEU A 273 31.93 0.93 -33.94
CA LEU A 273 32.35 -0.11 -33.01
C LEU A 273 33.53 0.29 -32.13
N GLY A 274 34.51 0.98 -32.69
CA GLY A 274 35.61 1.57 -31.91
C GLY A 274 35.15 2.66 -30.96
N ASP A 275 34.22 3.50 -31.41
CA ASP A 275 33.59 4.54 -30.60
C ASP A 275 32.66 3.94 -29.56
N ILE A 276 31.92 2.87 -29.89
CA ILE A 276 31.08 2.10 -28.96
C ILE A 276 31.91 1.42 -27.86
N VAL A 277 33.06 0.84 -28.18
CA VAL A 277 33.97 0.24 -27.19
C VAL A 277 34.53 1.32 -26.25
N THR A 278 34.85 2.49 -26.78
CA THR A 278 35.30 3.64 -26.00
C THR A 278 34.17 4.27 -25.21
N ALA A 279 33.00 4.40 -25.82
CA ALA A 279 31.78 4.82 -25.15
C ALA A 279 31.35 3.85 -24.05
N ASN A 280 31.47 2.53 -24.27
CA ASN A 280 31.20 1.51 -23.26
C ASN A 280 32.09 1.65 -22.03
N LYS A 281 33.39 1.90 -22.22
CA LYS A 281 34.25 2.16 -21.06
C LYS A 281 33.84 3.40 -20.31
N THR A 282 33.53 4.48 -21.02
CA THR A 282 33.05 5.72 -20.42
C THR A 282 31.66 5.54 -19.78
N TYR A 283 30.84 4.69 -20.38
CA TYR A 283 29.50 4.35 -19.90
C TYR A 283 29.56 3.45 -18.66
N ASP A 284 30.40 2.43 -18.66
CA ASP A 284 30.68 1.58 -17.49
C ASP A 284 31.21 2.42 -16.32
N GLU A 285 32.03 3.41 -16.57
CA GLU A 285 32.51 4.34 -15.55
C GLU A 285 31.40 5.25 -15.03
N LYS A 286 30.51 5.73 -15.90
CA LYS A 286 29.32 6.50 -15.48
C LYS A 286 28.34 5.64 -14.72
N LEU A 287 28.03 4.43 -15.21
CA LEU A 287 27.20 3.46 -14.49
C LEU A 287 27.78 3.16 -13.12
N LYS A 288 29.07 2.89 -13.04
CA LYS A 288 29.75 2.64 -11.78
C LYS A 288 29.59 3.81 -10.81
N LYS A 289 29.71 5.05 -11.31
CA LYS A 289 29.47 6.25 -10.47
C LYS A 289 28.01 6.42 -10.08
N THR A 290 27.08 6.22 -11.01
CA THR A 290 25.64 6.38 -10.77
C THR A 290 25.13 5.35 -9.77
N PHE A 291 25.65 4.12 -9.85
CA PHE A 291 25.24 3.02 -8.97
C PHE A 291 26.17 2.81 -7.76
N GLU A 292 27.18 3.68 -7.56
CA GLU A 292 28.13 3.55 -6.45
C GLU A 292 27.44 3.58 -5.09
N VAL A 293 26.45 4.45 -4.91
CA VAL A 293 25.68 4.56 -3.68
C VAL A 293 24.79 3.34 -3.48
N PRO A 294 23.86 2.98 -4.39
CA PRO A 294 23.04 1.79 -4.25
C PRO A 294 23.84 0.50 -4.07
N VAL A 295 24.88 0.28 -4.87
CA VAL A 295 25.74 -0.90 -4.75
C VAL A 295 26.55 -0.90 -3.47
N GLY A 296 26.98 0.28 -3.00
CA GLY A 296 27.65 0.45 -1.70
C GLY A 296 26.72 0.06 -0.54
N GLU A 297 25.47 0.47 -0.58
CA GLU A 297 24.46 0.10 0.40
C GLU A 297 24.16 -1.41 0.36
N LEU A 298 24.03 -2.00 -0.83
CA LEU A 298 23.85 -3.44 -0.99
C LEU A 298 25.03 -4.26 -0.45
N ARG A 299 26.28 -3.75 -0.56
CA ARG A 299 27.44 -4.39 0.06
C ARG A 299 27.38 -4.47 1.59
N SER A 300 26.67 -3.54 2.22
CA SER A 300 26.47 -3.55 3.67
C SER A 300 25.51 -4.64 4.15
N ILE A 301 24.79 -5.30 3.22
CA ILE A 301 23.90 -6.42 3.49
C ILE A 301 24.73 -7.70 3.57
N ASN A 302 25.16 -8.04 4.78
CA ASN A 302 25.85 -9.30 5.02
C ASN A 302 24.87 -10.47 4.93
N TYR A 303 24.87 -11.19 3.81
CA TYR A 303 24.12 -12.44 3.69
C TYR A 303 24.82 -13.53 4.50
N PRO A 304 24.16 -14.15 5.51
CA PRO A 304 24.79 -15.13 6.38
C PRO A 304 25.21 -16.40 5.64
N GLY A 305 26.41 -16.85 5.88
CA GLY A 305 26.89 -18.16 5.42
C GLY A 305 27.68 -18.21 4.11
N PHE A 306 27.86 -17.07 3.42
CA PHE A 306 28.69 -16.98 2.21
C PHE A 306 29.53 -15.70 2.20
N GLN A 307 30.68 -15.75 1.51
CA GLN A 307 31.31 -14.52 1.06
C GLN A 307 30.37 -13.87 0.04
N ASN A 308 29.91 -12.66 0.31
CA ASN A 308 28.99 -11.95 -0.57
C ASN A 308 29.60 -11.82 -1.98
N PRO A 309 28.91 -12.25 -3.05
CA PRO A 309 29.35 -12.00 -4.40
C PRO A 309 29.42 -10.48 -4.63
N GLU A 310 30.47 -10.01 -5.29
CA GLU A 310 30.59 -8.61 -5.65
C GLU A 310 29.64 -8.27 -6.80
N ILE A 311 28.75 -7.30 -6.58
CA ILE A 311 27.84 -6.82 -7.62
C ILE A 311 28.64 -5.91 -8.55
N LYS A 312 28.74 -6.28 -9.83
CA LYS A 312 29.31 -5.47 -10.91
C LYS A 312 28.27 -5.23 -11.97
N ILE A 313 28.03 -3.97 -12.27
CA ILE A 313 27.14 -3.56 -13.35
C ILE A 313 28.03 -3.32 -14.58
N ARG A 314 27.80 -4.08 -15.64
CA ARG A 314 28.47 -3.92 -16.93
C ARG A 314 27.45 -3.87 -18.05
N SER A 315 27.65 -2.96 -19.00
CA SER A 315 26.92 -3.01 -20.25
C SER A 315 27.52 -4.10 -21.14
N LYS A 316 26.67 -4.97 -21.68
CA LYS A 316 27.06 -5.96 -22.68
C LYS A 316 26.34 -5.61 -23.98
N ILE A 317 27.02 -4.86 -24.85
CA ILE A 317 26.52 -4.58 -26.18
C ILE A 317 27.02 -5.70 -27.09
N GLN A 318 26.13 -6.58 -27.56
CA GLN A 318 26.35 -7.48 -28.68
C GLN A 318 25.95 -6.74 -29.97
N ILE A 319 26.69 -6.95 -31.07
CA ILE A 319 26.54 -6.19 -32.31
C ILE A 319 25.14 -6.27 -32.89
N GLU A 320 24.45 -7.41 -32.72
CA GLU A 320 23.07 -7.63 -33.15
C GLU A 320 22.01 -7.07 -32.14
N GLU A 321 22.44 -6.74 -30.93
CA GLU A 321 21.61 -6.18 -29.86
C GLU A 321 22.01 -4.74 -29.52
N ALA A 322 22.91 -4.12 -30.28
CA ALA A 322 23.38 -2.75 -30.04
C ALA A 322 22.27 -1.69 -30.11
N ILE A 323 21.10 -2.10 -30.61
CA ILE A 323 19.89 -1.28 -30.69
C ILE A 323 19.00 -1.44 -29.44
N LYS A 324 19.26 -2.45 -28.58
CA LYS A 324 18.57 -2.65 -27.31
C LYS A 324 19.57 -2.66 -26.17
N HIS A 325 19.69 -1.54 -25.47
CA HIS A 325 20.57 -1.42 -24.31
C HIS A 325 20.07 -2.29 -23.14
N ASP A 326 20.46 -3.56 -23.13
CA ASP A 326 20.25 -4.43 -21.97
C ASP A 326 21.48 -4.38 -21.06
N SER A 327 21.38 -3.60 -19.97
CA SER A 327 22.37 -3.69 -18.89
C SER A 327 22.13 -4.99 -18.14
N ALA A 328 23.08 -5.90 -18.17
CA ALA A 328 22.98 -7.16 -17.44
C ALA A 328 23.66 -7.04 -16.08
N VAL A 329 22.93 -7.36 -15.02
CA VAL A 329 23.51 -7.53 -13.69
C VAL A 329 24.30 -8.83 -13.68
N GLN A 330 25.57 -8.75 -13.30
CA GLN A 330 26.48 -9.87 -13.20
C GLN A 330 27.12 -9.90 -11.82
N PHE A 331 27.44 -11.09 -11.34
CA PHE A 331 28.07 -11.29 -10.04
C PHE A 331 29.46 -11.84 -10.23
N SER A 332 30.44 -11.26 -9.56
CA SER A 332 31.80 -11.79 -9.53
C SER A 332 32.10 -12.41 -8.16
N ILE A 333 32.93 -13.43 -8.15
CA ILE A 333 33.43 -14.05 -6.92
C ILE A 333 34.60 -13.20 -6.41
N GLN A 334 34.59 -12.86 -5.13
CA GLN A 334 35.65 -12.08 -4.52
C GLN A 334 37.01 -12.79 -4.67
N GLY A 335 37.99 -12.13 -5.26
CA GLY A 335 39.31 -12.71 -5.58
C GLY A 335 39.41 -13.40 -6.96
N MET A 336 38.33 -13.51 -7.73
CA MET A 336 38.30 -14.01 -9.11
C MET A 336 37.54 -13.03 -10.00
N GLU A 337 38.10 -11.85 -10.21
CA GLU A 337 37.40 -10.74 -10.90
C GLU A 337 37.02 -11.04 -12.35
N GLU A 338 37.72 -11.96 -12.99
CA GLU A 338 37.44 -12.38 -14.35
C GLU A 338 36.25 -13.36 -14.46
N LEU A 339 35.92 -14.05 -13.36
CA LEU A 339 34.79 -14.99 -13.32
C LEU A 339 33.51 -14.25 -12.98
N VAL A 340 32.72 -13.97 -14.01
CA VAL A 340 31.44 -13.24 -13.89
C VAL A 340 30.29 -14.20 -14.19
N LEU A 341 29.38 -14.33 -13.24
CA LEU A 341 28.20 -15.20 -13.36
C LEU A 341 26.95 -14.35 -13.63
N PRO A 342 26.13 -14.74 -14.61
CA PRO A 342 24.83 -14.11 -14.84
C PRO A 342 23.91 -14.20 -13.62
N GLU A 343 22.96 -13.29 -13.51
CA GLU A 343 21.99 -13.20 -12.42
C GLU A 343 21.31 -14.52 -12.08
N LYS A 344 20.94 -15.32 -13.10
CA LYS A 344 20.26 -16.60 -12.96
C LYS A 344 21.02 -17.68 -12.17
N TYR A 345 22.33 -17.52 -11.98
CA TYR A 345 23.15 -18.44 -11.19
C TYR A 345 23.13 -18.17 -9.70
N ASN A 346 22.53 -17.06 -9.28
CA ASN A 346 22.29 -16.79 -7.86
C ASN A 346 20.98 -17.39 -7.39
N GLY A 347 20.97 -17.87 -6.14
CA GLY A 347 19.78 -18.40 -5.51
C GLY A 347 18.63 -17.36 -5.47
N LEU A 348 17.40 -17.83 -5.64
CA LEU A 348 16.20 -17.02 -5.68
C LEU A 348 16.08 -16.09 -4.47
N GLY A 349 16.36 -16.60 -3.26
CA GLY A 349 16.29 -15.79 -2.03
C GLY A 349 17.26 -14.59 -2.03
N TYR A 350 18.47 -14.77 -2.55
CA TYR A 350 19.43 -13.65 -2.63
C TYR A 350 18.98 -12.60 -3.64
N ARG A 351 18.48 -13.02 -4.81
CA ARG A 351 17.93 -12.11 -5.83
C ARG A 351 16.75 -11.30 -5.30
N ASN A 352 15.84 -11.98 -4.60
CA ASN A 352 14.67 -11.33 -4.01
C ASN A 352 15.07 -10.31 -2.93
N LEU A 353 16.04 -10.65 -2.09
CA LEU A 353 16.56 -9.72 -1.08
C LEU A 353 17.09 -8.43 -1.74
N ILE A 354 17.95 -8.58 -2.74
CA ILE A 354 18.50 -7.43 -3.48
C ILE A 354 17.39 -6.63 -4.17
N SER A 355 16.45 -7.32 -4.82
CA SER A 355 15.31 -6.70 -5.49
C SER A 355 14.48 -5.82 -4.55
N ILE A 356 14.15 -6.31 -3.36
CA ILE A 356 13.41 -5.54 -2.37
C ILE A 356 14.22 -4.31 -1.93
N TYR A 357 15.51 -4.47 -1.65
CA TYR A 357 16.37 -3.34 -1.27
C TYR A 357 16.49 -2.28 -2.36
N LEU A 358 16.65 -2.70 -3.62
CA LEU A 358 16.68 -1.77 -4.76
C LEU A 358 15.38 -0.99 -4.89
N LYS A 359 14.23 -1.64 -4.68
CA LYS A 359 12.92 -0.96 -4.67
C LYS A 359 12.83 0.06 -3.53
N LEU A 360 13.29 -0.29 -2.33
CA LEU A 360 13.30 0.66 -1.21
C LEU A 360 14.18 1.88 -1.49
N ILE A 361 15.36 1.67 -2.07
CA ILE A 361 16.25 2.75 -2.49
C ILE A 361 15.58 3.60 -3.59
N ASP A 362 14.98 2.98 -4.60
CA ASP A 362 14.29 3.67 -5.69
C ASP A 362 13.11 4.53 -5.18
N PHE A 363 12.32 4.02 -4.23
CA PHE A 363 11.25 4.78 -3.59
C PHE A 363 11.79 6.02 -2.87
N ARG A 364 12.88 5.86 -2.11
CA ARG A 364 13.56 6.98 -1.45
C ARG A 364 14.05 8.03 -2.45
N GLU A 365 14.77 7.61 -3.48
CA GLU A 365 15.33 8.55 -4.47
C GLU A 365 14.25 9.27 -5.27
N LYS A 366 13.17 8.56 -5.66
CA LYS A 366 12.02 9.17 -6.34
C LYS A 366 11.31 10.20 -5.45
N TRP A 367 11.15 9.89 -4.15
CA TRP A 367 10.58 10.83 -3.20
C TRP A 367 11.45 12.07 -3.04
N LEU A 368 12.77 11.90 -2.86
CA LEU A 368 13.69 13.00 -2.66
C LEU A 368 13.96 13.83 -3.93
N LYS A 369 13.67 13.27 -5.11
CA LYS A 369 13.82 13.99 -6.38
C LYS A 369 12.99 15.29 -6.40
N ALA A 370 11.78 15.27 -5.87
CA ALA A 370 10.94 16.48 -5.77
C ALA A 370 11.66 17.62 -5.04
N LEU A 371 12.42 17.31 -3.97
CA LEU A 371 13.21 18.32 -3.24
C LEU A 371 14.36 18.88 -4.08
N THR A 372 15.03 18.04 -4.89
CA THR A 372 16.13 18.48 -5.75
C THR A 372 15.64 19.29 -6.95
N ASP A 373 14.46 18.97 -7.45
CA ASP A 373 13.83 19.67 -8.57
C ASP A 373 13.13 20.98 -8.13
N GLY A 374 13.13 21.29 -6.82
CA GLY A 374 12.54 22.50 -6.25
C GLY A 374 11.00 22.44 -6.17
N GLU A 375 10.43 21.25 -6.23
CA GLU A 375 9.01 20.98 -6.09
C GLU A 375 8.63 20.81 -4.60
N ASN A 376 7.32 20.86 -4.32
CA ASN A 376 6.81 20.55 -3.00
C ASN A 376 6.93 19.05 -2.76
N ILE A 377 7.68 18.69 -1.73
CA ILE A 377 7.84 17.30 -1.28
C ILE A 377 6.91 17.01 -0.10
N GLU A 378 6.30 15.85 -0.11
CA GLU A 378 5.51 15.37 1.02
C GLU A 378 6.40 15.14 2.26
N PRO A 379 6.05 15.71 3.42
CA PRO A 379 6.88 15.59 4.63
C PRO A 379 6.90 14.18 5.24
N ILE A 380 5.89 13.36 4.93
CA ILE A 380 5.77 11.99 5.44
C ILE A 380 5.89 11.02 4.26
N HIS A 381 6.86 10.11 4.34
CA HIS A 381 6.99 8.98 3.42
C HIS A 381 6.67 7.69 4.15
N ILE A 382 5.57 7.02 3.80
CA ILE A 382 5.20 5.72 4.35
C ILE A 382 5.35 4.63 3.31
N VAL A 383 6.09 3.58 3.67
CA VAL A 383 6.40 2.46 2.79
C VAL A 383 5.82 1.17 3.37
N PHE A 384 5.00 0.48 2.58
CA PHE A 384 4.42 -0.81 2.95
C PHE A 384 5.16 -1.94 2.23
N VAL A 385 5.54 -2.98 2.99
CA VAL A 385 6.14 -4.20 2.44
C VAL A 385 5.36 -5.40 2.94
N GLU A 386 4.72 -6.12 2.04
CA GLU A 386 3.95 -7.32 2.36
C GLU A 386 4.82 -8.56 2.24
N GLU A 387 4.79 -9.37 3.30
CA GLU A 387 5.38 -10.71 3.37
C GLU A 387 6.79 -10.79 2.76
N PRO A 388 7.75 -9.94 3.21
CA PRO A 388 9.11 -9.93 2.65
C PRO A 388 9.81 -11.28 2.81
N GLU A 389 9.30 -12.15 3.68
CA GLU A 389 9.76 -13.52 3.86
C GLU A 389 9.46 -14.44 2.68
N ALA A 390 8.55 -14.07 1.79
CA ALA A 390 8.27 -14.89 0.61
C ALA A 390 9.57 -15.09 -0.18
N HIS A 391 9.95 -16.37 -0.34
CA HIS A 391 11.19 -16.79 -1.03
C HIS A 391 12.52 -16.37 -0.36
N LEU A 392 12.50 -15.81 0.86
CA LEU A 392 13.71 -15.53 1.63
C LEU A 392 14.00 -16.65 2.65
N HIS A 393 15.25 -17.09 2.69
CA HIS A 393 15.72 -17.98 3.76
C HIS A 393 15.67 -17.26 5.12
N ALA A 394 15.44 -18.00 6.22
CA ALA A 394 15.27 -17.43 7.56
C ALA A 394 16.34 -16.38 7.95
N GLN A 395 17.60 -16.64 7.66
CA GLN A 395 18.69 -15.70 7.95
C GLN A 395 18.61 -14.42 7.09
N ALA A 396 18.17 -14.52 5.84
CA ALA A 396 17.97 -13.37 4.97
C ALA A 396 16.81 -12.50 5.45
N GLN A 397 15.75 -13.11 6.00
CA GLN A 397 14.64 -12.39 6.63
C GLN A 397 15.10 -11.52 7.79
N GLN A 398 15.96 -12.07 8.67
CA GLN A 398 16.54 -11.34 9.80
C GLN A 398 17.39 -10.16 9.35
N VAL A 399 18.25 -10.36 8.34
CA VAL A 399 19.06 -9.26 7.77
C VAL A 399 18.17 -8.20 7.15
N PHE A 400 17.15 -8.62 6.39
CA PHE A 400 16.21 -7.68 5.77
C PHE A 400 15.59 -6.75 6.81
N VAL A 401 14.97 -7.31 7.82
CA VAL A 401 14.25 -6.52 8.84
C VAL A 401 15.16 -5.49 9.52
N LYS A 402 16.40 -5.88 9.84
CA LYS A 402 17.38 -4.98 10.49
C LYS A 402 17.84 -3.82 9.59
N LYS A 403 17.79 -3.99 8.28
CA LYS A 403 18.38 -3.05 7.33
C LYS A 403 17.37 -2.31 6.45
N ALA A 404 16.12 -2.76 6.38
CA ALA A 404 15.11 -2.19 5.51
C ALA A 404 14.84 -0.71 5.81
N PHE A 405 14.68 -0.35 7.09
CA PHE A 405 14.48 1.03 7.49
C PHE A 405 15.73 1.90 7.23
N GLU A 406 16.91 1.35 7.49
CA GLU A 406 18.17 2.04 7.22
C GLU A 406 18.31 2.37 5.72
N ALA A 407 17.95 1.45 4.82
CA ALA A 407 17.95 1.69 3.38
C ALA A 407 17.06 2.85 2.95
N LEU A 408 15.90 3.02 3.59
CA LEU A 408 14.99 4.14 3.34
C LEU A 408 15.51 5.48 3.87
N CYS A 409 16.30 5.47 4.96
CA CYS A 409 16.72 6.70 5.63
C CYS A 409 18.17 7.11 5.35
N ASN A 410 18.98 6.24 4.73
CA ASN A 410 20.41 6.50 4.51
C ASN A 410 20.62 7.41 3.29
N ASN A 411 20.25 8.69 3.44
CA ASN A 411 20.50 9.73 2.46
C ASN A 411 20.83 11.05 3.16
N GLU A 412 21.80 11.80 2.60
CA GLU A 412 22.26 13.07 3.17
C GLU A 412 21.19 14.16 3.18
N LEU A 413 20.24 14.14 2.23
CA LEU A 413 19.12 15.08 2.20
C LEU A 413 18.17 14.85 3.38
N ILE A 414 17.87 13.59 3.72
CA ILE A 414 17.04 13.27 4.89
C ILE A 414 17.72 13.74 6.17
N LYS A 415 19.04 13.55 6.29
CA LYS A 415 19.80 14.01 7.46
C LYS A 415 19.80 15.53 7.60
N LYS A 416 19.86 16.26 6.46
CA LYS A 416 19.81 17.73 6.43
C LYS A 416 18.43 18.31 6.69
N HIS A 417 17.37 17.54 6.43
CA HIS A 417 15.99 17.97 6.56
C HIS A 417 15.23 17.10 7.59
N PRO A 418 15.40 17.33 8.91
CA PRO A 418 14.81 16.49 9.97
C PRO A 418 13.29 16.44 9.96
N TRP A 419 12.63 17.37 9.27
CA TRP A 419 11.18 17.39 9.08
C TRP A 419 10.69 16.34 8.07
N LEU A 420 11.56 15.78 7.22
CA LEU A 420 11.26 14.62 6.39
C LEU A 420 11.24 13.38 7.29
N LYS A 421 10.10 12.71 7.34
CA LYS A 421 9.94 11.51 8.17
C LYS A 421 9.58 10.32 7.30
N THR A 422 10.23 9.20 7.56
CA THR A 422 9.94 7.92 6.90
C THR A 422 9.36 6.96 7.93
N GLN A 423 8.28 6.26 7.57
CA GLN A 423 7.69 5.18 8.35
C GLN A 423 7.62 3.92 7.49
N LEU A 424 8.14 2.81 8.00
CA LEU A 424 8.11 1.50 7.35
C LEU A 424 7.06 0.62 8.00
N VAL A 425 6.19 0.03 7.19
CA VAL A 425 5.16 -0.92 7.64
C VAL A 425 5.40 -2.27 6.99
N LEU A 426 5.66 -3.27 7.81
CA LEU A 426 5.90 -4.64 7.36
C LEU A 426 4.69 -5.51 7.73
N SER A 427 4.23 -6.38 6.84
CA SER A 427 3.35 -7.48 7.22
C SER A 427 4.09 -8.80 7.14
N THR A 428 3.96 -9.64 8.15
CA THR A 428 4.67 -10.92 8.22
C THR A 428 3.87 -11.98 8.97
N HIS A 429 4.13 -13.25 8.60
CA HIS A 429 3.74 -14.41 9.40
C HIS A 429 4.96 -15.21 9.87
N SER A 430 6.17 -14.69 9.64
CA SER A 430 7.43 -15.35 9.97
C SER A 430 7.85 -15.08 11.42
N ASN A 431 8.02 -16.16 12.18
CA ASN A 431 8.57 -16.08 13.53
C ASN A 431 10.03 -15.56 13.54
N HIS A 432 10.77 -15.73 12.44
CA HIS A 432 12.14 -15.24 12.34
C HIS A 432 12.18 -13.71 12.28
N VAL A 433 11.21 -13.08 11.59
CA VAL A 433 11.04 -11.63 11.54
C VAL A 433 10.61 -11.11 12.91
N VAL A 434 9.62 -11.75 13.53
CA VAL A 434 9.06 -11.35 14.83
C VAL A 434 10.12 -11.38 15.95
N ASN A 435 11.02 -12.36 15.94
CA ASN A 435 12.04 -12.49 16.98
C ASN A 435 13.15 -11.43 16.95
N GLU A 436 13.30 -10.72 15.82
CA GLU A 436 14.36 -9.72 15.63
C GLU A 436 13.90 -8.29 15.99
N LEU A 437 12.61 -8.08 16.20
CA LEU A 437 12.01 -6.77 16.40
C LEU A 437 11.46 -6.60 17.82
N ASP A 438 11.38 -5.36 18.25
CA ASP A 438 10.80 -5.00 19.54
C ASP A 438 9.27 -5.14 19.51
N LEU A 439 8.70 -5.60 20.62
CA LEU A 439 7.25 -5.75 20.77
C LEU A 439 6.49 -4.44 20.57
N ASN A 440 7.13 -3.31 20.87
CA ASN A 440 6.54 -1.97 20.72
C ASN A 440 6.15 -1.63 19.28
N CYS A 441 6.84 -2.21 18.29
CA CYS A 441 6.51 -2.00 16.89
C CYS A 441 5.47 -2.98 16.35
N MET A 442 5.06 -4.00 17.12
CA MET A 442 4.19 -5.08 16.64
C MET A 442 2.71 -4.79 16.86
N ARG A 443 1.90 -5.12 15.85
CA ARG A 443 0.44 -5.07 15.85
C ARG A 443 -0.08 -6.45 15.50
N TYR A 444 -0.72 -7.12 16.48
CA TYR A 444 -1.17 -8.50 16.33
C TYR A 444 -2.58 -8.55 15.77
N PHE A 445 -2.71 -9.13 14.59
CA PHE A 445 -3.97 -9.35 13.91
C PHE A 445 -4.52 -10.72 14.25
N LYS A 446 -5.67 -10.78 14.91
CA LYS A 446 -6.36 -12.02 15.23
C LYS A 446 -7.75 -12.07 14.61
N ARG A 447 -8.17 -13.27 14.26
CA ARG A 447 -9.55 -13.53 13.83
C ARG A 447 -10.41 -13.78 15.08
N VAL A 448 -11.55 -13.14 15.13
CA VAL A 448 -12.57 -13.36 16.17
C VAL A 448 -13.92 -13.58 15.49
N ILE A 449 -14.76 -14.37 16.12
CA ILE A 449 -16.16 -14.51 15.68
C ILE A 449 -16.93 -13.43 16.41
N ASP A 450 -17.69 -12.63 15.65
CA ASP A 450 -18.59 -11.65 16.23
C ASP A 450 -19.84 -12.39 16.72
N ASP A 451 -20.04 -12.43 18.03
CA ASP A 451 -21.18 -13.15 18.64
C ASP A 451 -22.54 -12.55 18.24
N ASN A 452 -22.54 -11.29 17.79
CA ASN A 452 -23.75 -10.56 17.40
C ASN A 452 -24.14 -10.73 15.93
N ASP A 453 -23.25 -11.25 15.07
CA ASP A 453 -23.41 -11.24 13.60
C ASP A 453 -23.11 -12.62 12.99
N ASN A 454 -24.10 -13.46 12.84
CA ASN A 454 -24.14 -14.65 11.97
C ASN A 454 -22.85 -15.50 11.86
N LYS A 455 -22.00 -15.51 12.88
CA LYS A 455 -20.72 -16.24 12.94
C LYS A 455 -19.72 -15.88 11.83
N ILE A 456 -19.82 -14.70 11.23
CA ILE A 456 -18.85 -14.22 10.24
C ILE A 456 -17.59 -13.77 10.97
N PRO A 457 -16.41 -14.33 10.65
CA PRO A 457 -15.17 -13.95 11.32
C PRO A 457 -14.74 -12.54 10.90
N ILE A 458 -14.47 -11.71 11.89
CA ILE A 458 -13.88 -10.37 11.74
C ILE A 458 -12.43 -10.36 12.23
N SER A 459 -11.69 -9.34 11.83
CA SER A 459 -10.33 -9.11 12.32
C SER A 459 -10.35 -8.13 13.50
N LYS A 460 -9.53 -8.41 14.51
CA LYS A 460 -9.24 -7.50 15.62
C LYS A 460 -7.73 -7.26 15.69
N VAL A 461 -7.34 -6.03 15.90
CA VAL A 461 -5.94 -5.64 16.07
C VAL A 461 -5.66 -5.41 17.55
N VAL A 462 -4.51 -5.89 18.00
CA VAL A 462 -4.03 -5.73 19.37
C VAL A 462 -2.64 -5.11 19.33
N ASN A 463 -2.48 -3.99 19.99
CA ASN A 463 -1.18 -3.37 20.22
C ASN A 463 -0.48 -4.12 21.36
N LEU A 464 0.58 -4.87 21.07
CA LEU A 464 1.22 -5.74 22.06
C LEU A 464 1.87 -4.94 23.18
N SER A 465 2.42 -3.77 22.90
CA SER A 465 3.04 -2.90 23.92
C SER A 465 2.07 -2.42 25.00
N SER A 466 0.80 -2.20 24.64
CA SER A 466 -0.23 -1.76 25.57
C SER A 466 -0.84 -2.90 26.40
N THR A 467 -0.78 -4.15 25.88
CA THR A 467 -1.50 -5.29 26.45
C THR A 467 -0.70 -6.02 27.53
N PHE A 468 0.63 -6.11 27.40
CA PHE A 468 1.46 -6.97 28.24
C PHE A 468 2.37 -6.22 29.23
N GLY A 469 2.32 -4.91 29.28
CA GLY A 469 3.10 -4.12 30.24
C GLY A 469 4.62 -4.27 30.04
N LYS A 470 5.40 -4.08 31.12
CA LYS A 470 6.87 -3.98 31.06
C LYS A 470 7.62 -5.33 30.95
N ASN A 471 6.94 -6.48 30.85
CA ASN A 471 7.58 -7.81 30.89
C ASN A 471 7.70 -8.43 29.49
N GLU A 472 8.72 -7.98 28.73
CA GLU A 472 8.99 -8.42 27.35
C GLU A 472 9.26 -9.94 27.22
N GLU A 473 9.89 -10.57 28.21
CA GLU A 473 10.23 -11.99 28.14
C GLU A 473 9.00 -12.92 28.21
N GLU A 474 8.01 -12.59 29.04
CA GLU A 474 6.76 -13.35 29.13
C GLU A 474 5.94 -13.22 27.85
N THR A 475 5.94 -12.04 27.25
CA THR A 475 5.20 -11.77 26.01
C THR A 475 5.81 -12.49 24.81
N LYS A 476 7.15 -12.50 24.71
CA LYS A 476 7.87 -13.29 23.69
C LYS A 476 7.61 -14.79 23.82
N LYS A 477 7.40 -15.29 25.03
CA LYS A 477 7.09 -16.68 25.29
C LYS A 477 5.66 -17.05 24.82
N VAL A 478 4.68 -16.21 25.10
CA VAL A 478 3.29 -16.41 24.64
C VAL A 478 3.17 -16.38 23.12
N LEU A 479 3.96 -15.52 22.42
CA LEU A 479 4.00 -15.47 20.96
C LEU A 479 4.70 -16.66 20.31
N LYS A 480 5.56 -17.37 21.06
CA LYS A 480 6.24 -18.58 20.57
C LYS A 480 5.39 -19.84 20.71
N ASP A 481 4.47 -19.85 21.67
CA ASP A 481 3.64 -21.00 22.02
C ASP A 481 2.27 -20.99 21.31
N GLY A 482 1.92 -19.95 20.57
CA GLY A 482 0.70 -19.75 19.77
C GLY A 482 0.96 -19.61 18.29
#